data_e9866af1ca5c2dc9183c89995270c644
#
_entry.id   e9866af1ca5c2dc9183c89995270c644
#
_cell.length_a   1.000
_cell.length_b   1.000
_cell.length_c   1.000
_cell.angle_alpha   90.00
_cell.angle_beta   90.00
_cell.angle_gamma   90.00
#
_symmetry.space_group_name_H-M   'P 1'
#
loop_
_entity.id
_entity.type
_entity.pdbx_description
1 polymer ?
#
loop_
_entity_poly.entity_id
_entity_poly.type
_entity_poly.pdbx_seq_one_letter_code
_entity_poly.pdbx_strand_id
1 'polypeptide(L)'
;ALGNMGEDDWRWHMYDTVKGADWLGDQDSIEYLCKEAPKAVIELEKYGVPFSRTEDGKIYQRPFGGMTKNYGNGTVQRTCAAADRTGHAILHTLYGQALKHNTKFFIEYFALDLIMKNGECKGLIAWNLNDGTIHRFRSHITIIATGGYGKIYYSATSAHTCTGDGNAMILRAGLPLQDMEFVQFHPTGIYGHGTLISEGVRGEGGYLVNSKGEKFMERYAPKAKDLASRDVVSRSIAVEINEGRGVGKEKDHVHLHLSHLDPKVIEERLPGISESSRLFANVDVTKEPIPVVPTVHYNMGGIPTNYRTEVLNPTKENKNNICEGLLAVGEAACVSVHGANRLGTNSLIDLLVFGKAASITVKDKITPNQKKLNTSSSNTDEIIDRFDNIRNSKGDISTGELRQRMQEIMQKKCSVFRNHKLISEGI
;
A
#
# COMPACT_ATOMS: atom_id res chain seq x y z
N ALA A 1 -8.15 -11.14 4.39
CA ALA A 1 -9.59 -11.38 4.46
C ALA A 1 -9.87 -12.88 4.44
N LEU A 2 -10.71 -13.36 5.31
CA LEU A 2 -11.00 -14.78 5.47
C LEU A 2 -12.50 -15.03 5.32
N GLY A 3 -12.90 -15.48 4.13
CA GLY A 3 -14.30 -15.73 3.78
C GLY A 3 -14.83 -17.11 4.19
N ASN A 4 -14.41 -17.67 5.31
CA ASN A 4 -14.80 -19.03 5.69
C ASN A 4 -14.95 -19.28 7.21
N MET A 5 -14.82 -18.24 8.04
CA MET A 5 -14.95 -18.40 9.51
C MET A 5 -16.35 -18.11 10.03
N GLY A 6 -17.23 -17.62 9.21
CA GLY A 6 -18.62 -17.34 9.47
C GLY A 6 -19.44 -17.49 8.19
N GLU A 7 -20.62 -16.86 8.16
CA GLU A 7 -21.44 -16.78 6.93
C GLU A 7 -20.79 -15.81 5.94
N ASP A 8 -19.80 -16.23 5.18
CA ASP A 8 -19.11 -15.46 4.14
C ASP A 8 -18.73 -16.35 2.95
N ASP A 9 -18.46 -15.72 1.79
CA ASP A 9 -18.06 -16.40 0.56
C ASP A 9 -17.04 -15.55 -0.20
N TRP A 10 -16.01 -16.17 -0.78
CA TRP A 10 -14.99 -15.49 -1.55
C TRP A 10 -15.58 -14.73 -2.76
N ARG A 11 -16.73 -15.15 -3.31
CA ARG A 11 -17.44 -14.48 -4.40
C ARG A 11 -18.05 -13.15 -3.97
N TRP A 12 -18.48 -13.05 -2.69
CA TRP A 12 -18.91 -11.77 -2.12
C TRP A 12 -17.69 -10.84 -1.93
N HIS A 13 -16.56 -11.39 -1.51
CA HIS A 13 -15.31 -10.63 -1.46
C HIS A 13 -14.88 -10.14 -2.86
N MET A 14 -15.00 -10.97 -3.90
CA MET A 14 -14.76 -10.59 -5.29
C MET A 14 -15.70 -9.46 -5.72
N TYR A 15 -17.00 -9.59 -5.47
CA TYR A 15 -17.98 -8.54 -5.77
C TYR A 15 -17.63 -7.21 -5.11
N ASP A 16 -17.32 -7.22 -3.80
CA ASP A 16 -16.93 -6.02 -3.07
C ASP A 16 -15.63 -5.41 -3.61
N THR A 17 -14.68 -6.24 -4.03
CA THR A 17 -13.41 -5.80 -4.60
C THR A 17 -13.61 -5.15 -5.97
N VAL A 18 -14.38 -5.76 -6.87
CA VAL A 18 -14.70 -5.20 -8.20
C VAL A 18 -15.46 -3.88 -8.06
N LYS A 19 -16.46 -3.83 -7.18
CA LYS A 19 -17.23 -2.61 -6.92
C LYS A 19 -16.37 -1.53 -6.25
N GLY A 20 -15.55 -1.91 -5.26
CA GLY A 20 -14.65 -1.00 -4.57
C GLY A 20 -13.57 -0.41 -5.46
N ALA A 21 -13.15 -1.15 -6.50
CA ALA A 21 -12.21 -0.74 -7.52
C ALA A 21 -12.82 0.18 -8.61
N ASP A 22 -14.05 0.66 -8.41
CA ASP A 22 -14.81 1.43 -9.40
C ASP A 22 -14.98 0.72 -10.75
N TRP A 23 -15.03 -0.62 -10.75
CA TRP A 23 -15.18 -1.49 -11.93
C TRP A 23 -13.98 -1.43 -12.91
N LEU A 24 -12.86 -0.85 -12.50
CA LEU A 24 -11.66 -0.67 -13.31
C LEU A 24 -10.58 -1.72 -13.06
N GLY A 25 -10.80 -2.64 -12.11
CA GLY A 25 -9.86 -3.72 -11.84
C GLY A 25 -9.95 -4.86 -12.87
N ASP A 26 -8.85 -5.59 -13.04
CA ASP A 26 -8.81 -6.84 -13.81
C ASP A 26 -9.53 -7.96 -13.04
N GLN A 27 -10.62 -8.48 -13.62
CA GLN A 27 -11.50 -9.40 -12.91
C GLN A 27 -10.89 -10.79 -12.72
N ASP A 28 -10.02 -11.25 -13.62
CA ASP A 28 -9.32 -12.53 -13.49
C ASP A 28 -8.31 -12.49 -12.34
N SER A 29 -7.59 -11.38 -12.22
CA SER A 29 -6.67 -11.12 -11.10
C SER A 29 -7.41 -10.98 -9.77
N ILE A 30 -8.57 -10.32 -9.76
CA ILE A 30 -9.44 -10.19 -8.57
C ILE A 30 -10.00 -11.56 -8.16
N GLU A 31 -10.47 -12.37 -9.10
CA GLU A 31 -10.93 -13.72 -8.82
C GLU A 31 -9.82 -14.56 -8.20
N TYR A 32 -8.63 -14.53 -8.78
CA TYR A 32 -7.46 -15.24 -8.25
C TYR A 32 -7.14 -14.80 -6.81
N LEU A 33 -7.08 -13.48 -6.56
CA LEU A 33 -6.86 -12.91 -5.23
C LEU A 33 -7.88 -13.45 -4.22
N CYS A 34 -9.16 -13.34 -4.52
CA CYS A 34 -10.22 -13.68 -3.58
C CYS A 34 -10.35 -15.18 -3.30
N LYS A 35 -10.08 -16.03 -4.30
CA LYS A 35 -10.03 -17.50 -4.14
C LYS A 35 -8.86 -17.96 -3.28
N GLU A 36 -7.69 -17.36 -3.44
CA GLU A 36 -6.48 -17.75 -2.72
C GLU A 36 -6.38 -17.10 -1.33
N ALA A 37 -7.10 -16.02 -1.07
CA ALA A 37 -7.05 -15.28 0.18
C ALA A 37 -7.28 -16.15 1.44
N PRO A 38 -8.32 -17.02 1.52
CA PRO A 38 -8.53 -17.87 2.69
C PRO A 38 -7.36 -18.82 2.96
N LYS A 39 -6.77 -19.38 1.90
CA LYS A 39 -5.62 -20.29 2.00
C LYS A 39 -4.39 -19.55 2.53
N ALA A 40 -4.14 -18.33 2.04
CA ALA A 40 -3.02 -17.49 2.48
C ALA A 40 -3.12 -17.13 3.98
N VAL A 41 -4.31 -16.83 4.48
CA VAL A 41 -4.52 -16.56 5.92
C VAL A 41 -4.22 -17.78 6.77
N ILE A 42 -4.72 -18.97 6.38
CA ILE A 42 -4.46 -20.22 7.09
C ILE A 42 -2.96 -20.59 7.05
N GLU A 43 -2.28 -20.28 5.95
CA GLU A 43 -0.83 -20.50 5.84
C GLU A 43 -0.05 -19.58 6.80
N LEU A 44 -0.44 -18.31 6.92
CA LEU A 44 0.14 -17.38 7.90
C LEU A 44 -0.04 -17.89 9.34
N GLU A 45 -1.22 -18.38 9.67
CA GLU A 45 -1.48 -18.98 10.99
C GLU A 45 -0.53 -20.15 11.27
N LYS A 46 -0.32 -21.04 10.27
CA LYS A 46 0.64 -22.16 10.37
C LYS A 46 2.09 -21.69 10.50
N TYR A 47 2.45 -20.53 9.95
CA TYR A 47 3.76 -19.93 10.13
C TYR A 47 3.94 -19.27 11.50
N GLY A 48 2.86 -19.11 12.27
CA GLY A 48 2.89 -18.58 13.63
C GLY A 48 2.44 -17.13 13.78
N VAL A 49 1.71 -16.58 12.81
CA VAL A 49 1.11 -15.24 12.99
C VAL A 49 0.09 -15.28 14.14
N PRO A 50 0.26 -14.50 15.20
CA PRO A 50 -0.58 -14.53 16.41
C PRO A 50 -1.88 -13.74 16.19
N PHE A 51 -2.78 -14.24 15.34
CA PHE A 51 -4.09 -13.63 15.17
C PHE A 51 -4.86 -13.60 16.50
N SER A 52 -5.55 -12.49 16.75
CA SER A 52 -6.49 -12.37 17.86
C SER A 52 -7.58 -13.43 17.74
N ARG A 53 -8.11 -13.92 18.89
CA ARG A 53 -9.10 -14.99 18.94
C ARG A 53 -10.42 -14.51 19.51
N THR A 54 -11.48 -15.14 19.05
CA THR A 54 -12.79 -15.09 19.69
C THR A 54 -12.83 -16.05 20.89
N GLU A 55 -13.84 -15.94 21.74
CA GLU A 55 -13.99 -16.83 22.93
C GLU A 55 -14.08 -18.31 22.55
N ASP A 56 -14.63 -18.62 21.37
CA ASP A 56 -14.72 -19.99 20.82
C ASP A 56 -13.45 -20.41 20.04
N GLY A 57 -12.35 -19.62 20.15
CA GLY A 57 -11.03 -19.97 19.60
C GLY A 57 -10.83 -19.70 18.12
N LYS A 58 -11.82 -19.14 17.41
CA LYS A 58 -11.69 -18.77 16.00
C LYS A 58 -10.84 -17.51 15.82
N ILE A 59 -10.29 -17.31 14.62
CA ILE A 59 -9.60 -16.06 14.27
C ILE A 59 -10.61 -14.91 14.37
N TYR A 60 -10.26 -13.88 15.16
CA TYR A 60 -11.09 -12.68 15.28
C TYR A 60 -11.10 -11.92 13.95
N GLN A 61 -12.29 -11.54 13.51
CA GLN A 61 -12.52 -10.78 12.31
C GLN A 61 -13.32 -9.51 12.65
N ARG A 62 -12.95 -8.40 12.04
CA ARG A 62 -13.63 -7.10 12.24
C ARG A 62 -14.23 -6.57 10.93
N PRO A 63 -15.26 -5.72 11.01
CA PRO A 63 -15.81 -5.06 9.84
C PRO A 63 -14.85 -3.98 9.32
N PHE A 64 -14.87 -3.79 8.01
CA PHE A 64 -14.24 -2.67 7.31
C PHE A 64 -15.20 -2.11 6.26
N GLY A 65 -14.99 -0.86 5.85
CA GLY A 65 -15.84 -0.19 4.87
C GLY A 65 -15.90 -0.93 3.55
N GLY A 66 -17.12 -1.10 3.04
CA GLY A 66 -17.38 -1.76 1.77
C GLY A 66 -17.41 -3.29 1.82
N MET A 67 -17.27 -3.92 3.00
CA MET A 67 -17.40 -5.37 3.14
C MET A 67 -18.85 -5.78 3.31
N THR A 68 -19.37 -6.53 2.32
CA THR A 68 -20.77 -6.93 2.28
C THR A 68 -20.94 -8.43 2.06
N LYS A 69 -22.06 -8.97 2.50
CA LYS A 69 -22.54 -10.31 2.14
C LYS A 69 -23.66 -10.24 1.08
N ASN A 70 -23.95 -11.37 0.45
CA ASN A 70 -25.03 -11.50 -0.53
C ASN A 70 -25.02 -10.39 -1.58
N TYR A 71 -23.80 -10.06 -2.11
CA TYR A 71 -23.63 -9.07 -3.18
C TYR A 71 -24.20 -7.68 -2.83
N GLY A 72 -23.86 -7.17 -1.64
CA GLY A 72 -24.28 -5.84 -1.18
C GLY A 72 -25.47 -5.82 -0.22
N ASN A 73 -26.06 -6.98 0.13
CA ASN A 73 -27.25 -7.09 0.95
C ASN A 73 -26.99 -7.40 2.44
N GLY A 74 -26.07 -6.69 3.05
CA GLY A 74 -25.74 -6.81 4.47
C GLY A 74 -24.25 -6.65 4.73
N THR A 75 -23.89 -6.50 5.99
CA THR A 75 -22.48 -6.36 6.40
C THR A 75 -21.87 -7.72 6.72
N VAL A 76 -20.58 -7.88 6.52
CA VAL A 76 -19.79 -9.05 6.91
C VAL A 76 -18.50 -8.62 7.59
N GLN A 77 -18.02 -9.44 8.52
CA GLN A 77 -16.72 -9.27 9.17
C GLN A 77 -15.75 -10.25 8.52
N ARG A 78 -14.78 -9.73 7.73
CA ARG A 78 -13.87 -10.58 6.95
C ARG A 78 -12.40 -10.25 7.24
N THR A 79 -12.12 -9.18 7.96
CA THR A 79 -10.76 -8.72 8.24
C THR A 79 -10.16 -9.45 9.43
N CYS A 80 -9.25 -10.38 9.19
CA CYS A 80 -8.47 -11.03 10.24
C CYS A 80 -7.50 -10.03 10.87
N ALA A 81 -7.37 -10.06 12.18
CA ALA A 81 -6.57 -9.10 12.92
C ALA A 81 -5.70 -9.73 14.00
N ALA A 82 -4.51 -9.16 14.20
CA ALA A 82 -3.69 -9.32 15.40
C ALA A 82 -3.68 -7.96 16.10
N ALA A 83 -4.68 -7.71 16.94
CA ALA A 83 -5.05 -6.39 17.48
C ALA A 83 -5.04 -5.32 16.36
N ASP A 84 -4.34 -4.19 16.54
CA ASP A 84 -4.12 -3.15 15.53
C ASP A 84 -2.71 -3.20 14.90
N ARG A 85 -1.98 -4.32 15.11
CA ARG A 85 -0.59 -4.53 14.67
C ARG A 85 -0.44 -5.69 13.69
N THR A 86 -1.47 -5.99 12.90
CA THR A 86 -1.50 -7.16 11.98
C THR A 86 -0.34 -7.16 11.00
N GLY A 87 -0.05 -6.01 10.35
CA GLY A 87 1.07 -5.89 9.41
C GLY A 87 2.43 -6.17 10.07
N HIS A 88 2.64 -5.64 11.27
CA HIS A 88 3.84 -5.88 12.08
C HIS A 88 4.00 -7.39 12.41
N ALA A 89 2.93 -8.04 12.87
CA ALA A 89 2.93 -9.46 13.20
C ALA A 89 3.27 -10.33 11.97
N ILE A 90 2.68 -10.05 10.82
CA ILE A 90 2.97 -10.74 9.55
C ILE A 90 4.43 -10.57 9.17
N LEU A 91 4.94 -9.33 9.16
CA LEU A 91 6.32 -9.03 8.77
C LEU A 91 7.34 -9.79 9.63
N HIS A 92 7.20 -9.73 10.96
CA HIS A 92 8.13 -10.41 11.86
C HIS A 92 8.06 -11.93 11.76
N THR A 93 6.87 -12.49 11.58
CA THR A 93 6.70 -13.93 11.39
C THR A 93 7.36 -14.40 10.08
N LEU A 94 7.12 -13.69 8.97
CA LEU A 94 7.73 -14.06 7.69
C LEU A 94 9.23 -13.82 7.66
N TYR A 95 9.73 -12.78 8.32
CA TYR A 95 11.17 -12.56 8.50
C TYR A 95 11.82 -13.72 9.25
N GLY A 96 11.20 -14.17 10.35
CA GLY A 96 11.67 -15.36 11.10
C GLY A 96 11.68 -16.63 10.24
N GLN A 97 10.67 -16.83 9.39
CA GLN A 97 10.66 -17.96 8.44
C GLN A 97 11.77 -17.83 7.39
N ALA A 98 12.01 -16.63 6.86
CA ALA A 98 13.09 -16.39 5.89
C ALA A 98 14.47 -16.70 6.50
N LEU A 99 14.73 -16.32 7.76
CA LEU A 99 15.96 -16.67 8.48
C LEU A 99 16.10 -18.18 8.66
N LYS A 100 15.02 -18.88 9.00
CA LYS A 100 15.00 -20.35 9.14
C LYS A 100 15.40 -21.06 7.85
N HIS A 101 15.10 -20.47 6.69
CA HIS A 101 15.46 -20.99 5.37
C HIS A 101 16.78 -20.44 4.83
N ASN A 102 17.61 -19.82 5.66
CA ASN A 102 18.93 -19.27 5.30
C ASN A 102 18.88 -18.25 4.15
N THR A 103 17.80 -17.46 4.07
CA THR A 103 17.71 -16.37 3.10
C THR A 103 18.79 -15.34 3.38
N LYS A 104 19.55 -14.94 2.35
CA LYS A 104 20.58 -13.89 2.47
C LYS A 104 19.93 -12.52 2.40
N PHE A 105 20.21 -11.69 3.40
CA PHE A 105 19.77 -10.30 3.45
C PHE A 105 20.97 -9.38 3.19
N PHE A 106 20.83 -8.44 2.26
CA PHE A 106 21.78 -7.38 1.96
C PHE A 106 21.21 -6.06 2.51
N ILE A 107 21.45 -5.83 3.81
CA ILE A 107 20.93 -4.67 4.54
C ILE A 107 21.76 -3.44 4.19
N GLU A 108 21.11 -2.25 4.04
CA GLU A 108 21.74 -1.00 3.64
C GLU A 108 22.37 -1.06 2.22
N TYR A 109 21.79 -1.88 1.33
CA TYR A 109 22.10 -1.88 -0.10
C TYR A 109 21.00 -1.15 -0.86
N PHE A 110 21.31 -0.01 -1.46
CA PHE A 110 20.39 0.77 -2.27
C PHE A 110 20.46 0.31 -3.73
N ALA A 111 19.35 -0.20 -4.27
CA ALA A 111 19.24 -0.60 -5.66
C ALA A 111 19.23 0.64 -6.58
N LEU A 112 20.24 0.75 -7.43
CA LEU A 112 20.42 1.88 -8.36
C LEU A 112 19.60 1.70 -9.63
N ASP A 113 19.78 0.55 -10.31
CA ASP A 113 19.04 0.21 -11.54
C ASP A 113 19.10 -1.28 -11.90
N LEU A 114 18.23 -1.68 -12.82
CA LEU A 114 18.18 -3.03 -13.38
C LEU A 114 19.28 -3.24 -14.42
N ILE A 115 19.90 -4.42 -14.40
CA ILE A 115 20.80 -4.87 -15.45
C ILE A 115 19.98 -5.43 -16.59
N MET A 116 19.86 -4.68 -17.66
CA MET A 116 19.09 -5.07 -18.85
C MET A 116 20.02 -5.54 -19.97
N LYS A 117 19.62 -6.61 -20.66
CA LYS A 117 20.32 -7.14 -21.84
C LYS A 117 19.33 -7.72 -22.83
N ASN A 118 19.29 -7.19 -24.05
CA ASN A 118 18.37 -7.62 -25.11
C ASN A 118 16.89 -7.65 -24.68
N GLY A 119 16.45 -6.66 -23.88
CA GLY A 119 15.08 -6.58 -23.35
C GLY A 119 14.77 -7.49 -22.15
N GLU A 120 15.74 -8.26 -21.67
CA GLU A 120 15.60 -9.15 -20.52
C GLU A 120 16.29 -8.58 -19.28
N CYS A 121 15.73 -8.80 -18.07
CA CYS A 121 16.38 -8.47 -16.82
C CYS A 121 17.37 -9.57 -16.40
N LYS A 122 18.58 -9.18 -16.04
CA LYS A 122 19.69 -10.09 -15.64
C LYS A 122 20.19 -9.83 -14.23
N GLY A 123 19.49 -8.98 -13.47
CA GLY A 123 19.85 -8.59 -12.11
C GLY A 123 19.77 -7.09 -11.88
N LEU A 124 20.56 -6.60 -10.96
CA LEU A 124 20.61 -5.17 -10.58
C LEU A 124 22.00 -4.71 -10.16
N ILE A 125 22.19 -3.40 -10.19
CA ILE A 125 23.33 -2.71 -9.57
C ILE A 125 22.85 -2.12 -8.25
N ALA A 126 23.61 -2.32 -7.17
CA ALA A 126 23.31 -1.74 -5.87
C ALA A 126 24.54 -1.03 -5.28
N TRP A 127 24.26 0.01 -4.53
CA TRP A 127 25.21 0.77 -3.75
C TRP A 127 25.14 0.34 -2.28
N ASN A 128 26.25 -0.12 -1.71
CA ASN A 128 26.34 -0.39 -0.29
C ASN A 128 26.52 0.94 0.47
N LEU A 129 25.55 1.32 1.27
CA LEU A 129 25.54 2.59 2.00
C LEU A 129 26.56 2.61 3.15
N ASN A 130 27.03 1.44 3.63
CA ASN A 130 27.96 1.36 4.75
C ASN A 130 29.41 1.69 4.35
N ASP A 131 29.83 1.28 3.15
CA ASP A 131 31.22 1.43 2.70
C ASP A 131 31.38 2.16 1.35
N GLY A 132 30.27 2.53 0.71
CA GLY A 132 30.27 3.26 -0.55
C GLY A 132 30.57 2.43 -1.79
N THR A 133 30.71 1.12 -1.69
CA THR A 133 31.04 0.23 -2.82
C THR A 133 29.84 -0.04 -3.71
N ILE A 134 30.09 -0.28 -5.00
CA ILE A 134 29.07 -0.64 -5.99
C ILE A 134 29.09 -2.16 -6.23
N HIS A 135 27.94 -2.79 -6.12
CA HIS A 135 27.79 -4.23 -6.26
C HIS A 135 26.91 -4.59 -7.45
N ARG A 136 27.31 -5.62 -8.19
CA ARG A 136 26.54 -6.23 -9.28
C ARG A 136 25.92 -7.53 -8.80
N PHE A 137 24.57 -7.55 -8.71
CA PHE A 137 23.79 -8.75 -8.43
C PHE A 137 23.29 -9.35 -9.73
N ARG A 138 23.76 -10.54 -10.08
CA ARG A 138 23.29 -11.31 -11.25
C ARG A 138 22.25 -12.31 -10.81
N SER A 139 21.08 -12.29 -11.42
CA SER A 139 19.97 -13.17 -11.09
C SER A 139 19.23 -13.63 -12.34
N HIS A 140 18.74 -14.86 -12.34
CA HIS A 140 17.87 -15.38 -13.39
C HIS A 140 16.49 -14.73 -13.35
N ILE A 141 16.02 -14.41 -12.13
CA ILE A 141 14.79 -13.65 -11.92
C ILE A 141 15.06 -12.59 -10.84
N THR A 142 14.64 -11.38 -11.11
CA THR A 142 14.60 -10.25 -10.17
C THR A 142 13.15 -9.96 -9.83
N ILE A 143 12.82 -9.81 -8.55
CA ILE A 143 11.47 -9.48 -8.09
C ILE A 143 11.50 -8.08 -7.48
N ILE A 144 10.71 -7.16 -8.04
CA ILE A 144 10.52 -5.82 -7.47
C ILE A 144 9.42 -5.89 -6.41
N ALA A 145 9.77 -5.57 -5.17
CA ALA A 145 8.86 -5.52 -4.01
C ALA A 145 9.11 -4.27 -3.16
N THR A 146 9.37 -3.15 -3.81
CA THR A 146 9.86 -1.90 -3.20
C THR A 146 8.77 -1.05 -2.55
N GLY A 147 7.51 -1.51 -2.55
CA GLY A 147 6.39 -0.74 -2.05
C GLY A 147 6.00 0.41 -2.98
N GLY A 148 5.16 1.31 -2.48
CA GLY A 148 4.61 2.41 -3.25
C GLY A 148 5.51 3.65 -3.30
N TYR A 149 4.93 4.75 -3.79
CA TYR A 149 5.59 6.05 -3.97
C TYR A 149 4.90 7.19 -3.18
N GLY A 150 4.23 6.86 -2.07
CA GLY A 150 3.45 7.86 -1.31
C GLY A 150 4.27 9.05 -0.80
N LYS A 151 5.60 8.90 -0.64
CA LYS A 151 6.50 9.99 -0.19
C LYS A 151 6.84 11.03 -1.26
N ILE A 152 6.24 10.97 -2.43
CA ILE A 152 6.18 12.12 -3.35
C ILE A 152 5.18 13.19 -2.89
N TYR A 153 4.30 12.87 -1.92
CA TYR A 153 3.38 13.80 -1.27
C TYR A 153 3.93 14.29 0.08
N TYR A 154 3.51 15.49 0.48
CA TYR A 154 3.93 16.07 1.76
C TYR A 154 3.42 15.27 2.96
N SER A 155 2.12 14.92 2.97
CA SER A 155 1.51 14.09 4.00
C SER A 155 1.20 12.70 3.46
N ALA A 156 1.89 11.68 3.98
CA ALA A 156 1.70 10.29 3.60
C ALA A 156 1.89 9.36 4.78
N THR A 157 1.05 8.33 4.86
CA THR A 157 1.14 7.27 5.89
C THR A 157 2.27 6.28 5.62
N SER A 158 2.85 6.32 4.42
CA SER A 158 3.89 5.41 3.97
C SER A 158 5.22 5.65 4.71
N ALA A 159 6.04 4.62 4.80
CA ALA A 159 7.42 4.72 5.30
C ALA A 159 8.24 5.72 4.47
N HIS A 160 9.29 6.31 5.08
CA HIS A 160 10.17 7.28 4.40
C HIS A 160 10.88 6.70 3.16
N THR A 161 11.01 5.39 3.08
CA THR A 161 11.59 4.65 1.96
C THR A 161 10.63 4.43 0.78
N CYS A 162 9.33 4.79 0.92
CA CYS A 162 8.34 4.66 -0.17
C CYS A 162 8.44 5.85 -1.14
N THR A 163 9.55 5.94 -1.85
CA THR A 163 9.94 7.04 -2.74
C THR A 163 9.76 6.73 -4.23
N GLY A 164 9.32 5.51 -4.57
CA GLY A 164 9.05 5.10 -5.96
C GLY A 164 10.29 4.63 -6.72
N ASP A 165 11.37 4.26 -6.03
CA ASP A 165 12.64 3.88 -6.67
C ASP A 165 12.49 2.66 -7.60
N GLY A 166 11.69 1.65 -7.20
CA GLY A 166 11.41 0.49 -8.04
C GLY A 166 10.69 0.88 -9.34
N ASN A 167 9.68 1.72 -9.25
CA ASN A 167 8.94 2.24 -10.41
C ASN A 167 9.87 3.08 -11.32
N ALA A 168 10.75 3.87 -10.74
CA ALA A 168 11.74 4.66 -11.49
C ALA A 168 12.76 3.76 -12.22
N MET A 169 13.21 2.65 -11.62
CA MET A 169 14.08 1.67 -12.29
C MET A 169 13.39 1.05 -13.52
N ILE A 170 12.09 0.75 -13.43
CA ILE A 170 11.29 0.23 -14.53
C ILE A 170 11.22 1.23 -15.69
N LEU A 171 10.92 2.51 -15.40
CA LEU A 171 10.90 3.57 -16.43
C LEU A 171 12.27 3.73 -17.11
N ARG A 172 13.35 3.74 -16.35
CA ARG A 172 14.71 3.83 -16.91
C ARG A 172 15.12 2.61 -17.73
N ALA A 173 14.53 1.45 -17.42
CA ALA A 173 14.68 0.23 -18.26
C ALA A 173 13.83 0.28 -19.54
N GLY A 174 13.07 1.34 -19.80
CA GLY A 174 12.20 1.50 -20.95
C GLY A 174 10.90 0.70 -20.88
N LEU A 175 10.52 0.25 -19.67
CA LEU A 175 9.30 -0.52 -19.43
C LEU A 175 8.15 0.40 -18.98
N PRO A 176 6.89 0.01 -19.22
CA PRO A 176 5.73 0.81 -18.89
C PRO A 176 5.41 0.85 -17.38
N LEU A 177 4.69 1.89 -16.96
CA LEU A 177 3.93 1.95 -15.72
C LEU A 177 2.45 2.11 -16.05
N GLN A 178 1.56 1.66 -15.14
CA GLN A 178 0.12 1.63 -15.33
C GLN A 178 -0.61 2.28 -14.16
N ASP A 179 -1.74 2.95 -14.42
CA ASP A 179 -2.70 3.45 -13.43
C ASP A 179 -2.08 4.42 -12.39
N MET A 180 -1.05 5.16 -12.76
CA MET A 180 -0.28 6.04 -11.85
C MET A 180 -1.11 7.18 -11.27
N GLU A 181 -2.22 7.55 -11.89
CA GLU A 181 -3.18 8.54 -11.41
C GLU A 181 -4.02 8.05 -10.23
N PHE A 182 -4.09 6.73 -10.00
CA PHE A 182 -4.91 6.18 -8.93
C PHE A 182 -4.13 6.12 -7.61
N VAL A 183 -4.35 7.12 -6.78
CA VAL A 183 -3.75 7.25 -5.44
C VAL A 183 -4.87 7.32 -4.41
N GLN A 184 -4.86 6.40 -3.44
CA GLN A 184 -5.84 6.37 -2.37
C GLN A 184 -5.40 7.26 -1.21
N PHE A 185 -6.32 8.13 -0.78
CA PHE A 185 -6.18 8.88 0.45
C PHE A 185 -6.89 8.15 1.59
N HIS A 186 -6.19 7.93 2.70
CA HIS A 186 -6.81 7.45 3.92
C HIS A 186 -7.47 8.63 4.65
N PRO A 187 -8.72 8.53 5.09
CA PRO A 187 -9.43 9.65 5.70
C PRO A 187 -8.82 10.12 7.01
N THR A 188 -8.14 9.23 7.74
CA THR A 188 -7.70 9.48 9.12
C THR A 188 -6.18 9.32 9.29
N GLY A 189 -5.40 10.21 8.69
CA GLY A 189 -4.01 10.47 9.10
C GLY A 189 -3.97 11.49 10.25
N ILE A 190 -3.08 11.33 11.22
CA ILE A 190 -2.88 12.33 12.30
C ILE A 190 -2.47 13.65 11.66
N TYR A 191 -3.21 14.70 11.97
CA TYR A 191 -2.93 16.04 11.47
C TYR A 191 -1.53 16.50 11.88
N GLY A 192 -0.79 17.07 10.92
CA GLY A 192 0.58 17.54 11.11
C GLY A 192 1.68 16.45 11.00
N HIS A 193 1.34 15.16 11.10
CA HIS A 193 2.31 14.06 11.07
C HIS A 193 2.09 13.05 9.94
N GLY A 194 0.86 12.87 9.48
CA GLY A 194 0.51 11.86 8.48
C GLY A 194 0.51 10.42 9.01
N THR A 195 0.74 10.20 10.30
CA THR A 195 0.69 8.85 10.90
C THR A 195 -0.70 8.26 10.78
N LEU A 196 -0.80 7.00 10.35
CA LEU A 196 -2.07 6.32 10.10
C LEU A 196 -2.84 6.08 11.39
N ILE A 197 -4.07 6.55 11.46
CA ILE A 197 -5.11 6.03 12.35
C ILE A 197 -5.96 5.05 11.56
N SER A 198 -5.77 3.77 11.82
CA SER A 198 -6.38 2.67 11.07
C SER A 198 -7.90 2.78 10.99
N GLU A 199 -8.48 2.31 9.88
CA GLU A 199 -9.93 2.14 9.71
C GLU A 199 -10.55 1.25 10.79
N GLY A 200 -9.77 0.37 11.41
CA GLY A 200 -10.18 -0.44 12.55
C GLY A 200 -10.80 0.38 13.68
N VAL A 201 -10.34 1.62 13.89
CA VAL A 201 -10.92 2.54 14.87
C VAL A 201 -12.40 2.82 14.59
N ARG A 202 -12.74 3.09 13.34
CA ARG A 202 -14.13 3.29 12.91
C ARG A 202 -14.92 1.97 12.93
N GLY A 203 -14.26 0.87 12.64
CA GLY A 203 -14.81 -0.49 12.79
C GLY A 203 -15.16 -0.85 14.23
N GLU A 204 -14.42 -0.35 15.21
CA GLU A 204 -14.72 -0.53 16.66
C GLU A 204 -15.71 0.52 17.18
N GLY A 205 -16.20 1.43 16.33
CA GLY A 205 -17.25 2.40 16.68
C GLY A 205 -16.82 3.86 16.76
N GLY A 206 -15.58 4.19 16.39
CA GLY A 206 -15.12 5.59 16.29
C GLY A 206 -15.88 6.37 15.22
N TYR A 207 -16.12 7.66 15.41
CA TYR A 207 -16.86 8.54 14.51
C TYR A 207 -16.21 9.90 14.32
N LEU A 208 -16.47 10.50 13.15
CA LEU A 208 -15.93 11.79 12.74
C LEU A 208 -16.87 12.95 13.06
N VAL A 209 -16.29 14.08 13.50
CA VAL A 209 -17.02 15.29 13.87
C VAL A 209 -16.36 16.54 13.28
N ASN A 210 -17.16 17.47 12.77
CA ASN A 210 -16.72 18.78 12.31
C ASN A 210 -16.74 19.84 13.41
N SER A 211 -16.40 21.10 13.11
CA SER A 211 -16.36 22.21 14.07
C SER A 211 -17.72 22.61 14.67
N LYS A 212 -18.84 22.13 14.08
CA LYS A 212 -20.20 22.35 14.62
C LYS A 212 -20.65 21.23 15.57
N GLY A 213 -19.81 20.23 15.85
CA GLY A 213 -20.18 19.06 16.63
C GLY A 213 -21.04 18.05 15.85
N GLU A 214 -21.13 18.17 14.54
CA GLU A 214 -21.97 17.34 13.68
C GLU A 214 -21.22 16.06 13.29
N LYS A 215 -21.87 14.89 13.43
CA LYS A 215 -21.44 13.62 12.83
C LYS A 215 -21.75 13.64 11.34
N PHE A 216 -20.96 14.38 10.58
CA PHE A 216 -21.26 14.75 9.20
C PHE A 216 -21.36 13.57 8.23
N MET A 217 -20.77 12.41 8.55
CA MET A 217 -20.89 11.21 7.72
C MET A 217 -22.33 10.69 7.60
N GLU A 218 -23.21 11.00 8.55
CA GLU A 218 -24.65 10.67 8.46
C GLU A 218 -25.34 11.40 7.30
N ARG A 219 -24.83 12.57 6.89
CA ARG A 219 -25.33 13.36 5.75
C ARG A 219 -24.79 12.83 4.42
N TYR A 220 -23.50 12.47 4.37
CA TYR A 220 -22.85 12.03 3.13
C TYR A 220 -23.07 10.55 2.81
N ALA A 221 -23.21 9.70 3.81
CA ALA A 221 -23.40 8.26 3.67
C ALA A 221 -24.39 7.72 4.71
N PRO A 222 -25.71 7.99 4.59
CA PRO A 222 -26.69 7.72 5.65
C PRO A 222 -26.75 6.25 6.10
N LYS A 223 -26.44 5.30 5.20
CA LYS A 223 -26.47 3.85 5.50
C LYS A 223 -25.16 3.36 6.14
N ALA A 224 -24.02 3.70 5.56
CA ALA A 224 -22.71 3.20 5.99
C ALA A 224 -22.04 4.11 7.03
N LYS A 225 -22.44 5.38 7.09
CA LYS A 225 -21.89 6.40 8.00
C LYS A 225 -20.36 6.41 7.94
N ASP A 226 -19.68 6.35 9.07
CA ASP A 226 -18.22 6.34 9.19
C ASP A 226 -17.56 5.07 8.61
N LEU A 227 -18.33 4.02 8.31
CA LEU A 227 -17.89 2.82 7.59
C LEU A 227 -18.17 2.88 6.08
N ALA A 228 -18.41 4.04 5.51
CA ALA A 228 -18.37 4.23 4.06
C ALA A 228 -16.95 3.96 3.53
N SER A 229 -16.83 3.72 2.23
CA SER A 229 -15.51 3.49 1.60
C SER A 229 -14.57 4.69 1.81
N ARG A 230 -13.27 4.43 1.80
CA ARG A 230 -12.23 5.44 2.14
C ARG A 230 -12.30 6.69 1.28
N ASP A 231 -12.57 6.53 0.00
CA ASP A 231 -12.71 7.62 -0.96
C ASP A 231 -13.92 8.51 -0.61
N VAL A 232 -15.06 7.92 -0.23
CA VAL A 232 -16.24 8.66 0.20
C VAL A 232 -15.95 9.46 1.48
N VAL A 233 -15.35 8.82 2.48
CA VAL A 233 -15.02 9.50 3.74
C VAL A 233 -13.99 10.60 3.51
N SER A 234 -12.92 10.35 2.73
CA SER A 234 -11.90 11.36 2.43
C SER A 234 -12.45 12.57 1.69
N ARG A 235 -13.33 12.33 0.68
CA ARG A 235 -14.02 13.43 -0.03
C ARG A 235 -14.94 14.21 0.91
N SER A 236 -15.66 13.53 1.78
CA SER A 236 -16.55 14.19 2.77
C SER A 236 -15.77 15.10 3.71
N ILE A 237 -14.64 14.63 4.26
CA ILE A 237 -13.76 15.45 5.10
C ILE A 237 -13.22 16.65 4.30
N ALA A 238 -12.77 16.44 3.07
CA ALA A 238 -12.26 17.52 2.24
C ALA A 238 -13.35 18.58 1.92
N VAL A 239 -14.61 18.17 1.74
CA VAL A 239 -15.75 19.11 1.59
C VAL A 239 -15.99 19.88 2.89
N GLU A 240 -15.99 19.22 4.05
CA GLU A 240 -16.15 19.89 5.35
C GLU A 240 -15.07 20.96 5.57
N ILE A 241 -13.82 20.64 5.26
CA ILE A 241 -12.69 21.58 5.36
C ILE A 241 -12.86 22.73 4.36
N ASN A 242 -13.12 22.45 3.09
CA ASN A 242 -13.25 23.45 2.04
C ASN A 242 -14.43 24.43 2.27
N GLU A 243 -15.49 23.98 2.91
CA GLU A 243 -16.64 24.81 3.29
C GLU A 243 -16.49 25.49 4.65
N GLY A 244 -15.31 25.43 5.26
CA GLY A 244 -14.96 26.14 6.51
C GLY A 244 -15.51 25.49 7.76
N ARG A 245 -15.95 24.23 7.71
CA ARG A 245 -16.40 23.45 8.86
C ARG A 245 -15.33 22.57 9.48
N GLY A 246 -14.08 22.71 9.06
CA GLY A 246 -12.95 22.10 9.74
C GLY A 246 -12.77 22.59 11.16
N VAL A 247 -12.02 21.84 11.98
CA VAL A 247 -11.67 22.19 13.35
C VAL A 247 -10.30 22.86 13.43
N GLY A 248 -9.96 23.37 14.61
CA GLY A 248 -8.71 24.09 14.86
C GLY A 248 -8.71 25.53 14.33
N LYS A 249 -7.60 26.23 14.55
CA LYS A 249 -7.44 27.63 14.16
C LYS A 249 -7.51 27.84 12.64
N GLU A 250 -6.88 26.91 11.90
CA GLU A 250 -6.78 26.95 10.43
C GLU A 250 -7.97 26.31 9.74
N LYS A 251 -8.87 25.63 10.49
CA LYS A 251 -10.06 24.91 9.97
C LYS A 251 -9.74 23.87 8.88
N ASP A 252 -8.61 23.19 8.98
CA ASP A 252 -8.02 22.35 7.94
C ASP A 252 -7.98 20.86 8.29
N HIS A 253 -8.64 20.46 9.38
CA HIS A 253 -8.78 19.06 9.79
C HIS A 253 -10.13 18.81 10.46
N VAL A 254 -10.40 17.55 10.87
CA VAL A 254 -11.61 17.15 11.61
C VAL A 254 -11.23 16.33 12.84
N HIS A 255 -12.17 16.04 13.71
CA HIS A 255 -11.96 15.25 14.91
C HIS A 255 -12.48 13.82 14.75
N LEU A 256 -11.67 12.82 15.16
CA LEU A 256 -12.08 11.42 15.31
C LEU A 256 -12.24 11.08 16.79
N HIS A 257 -13.45 10.71 17.20
CA HIS A 257 -13.81 10.44 18.59
C HIS A 257 -13.81 8.95 18.92
N LEU A 258 -13.16 8.59 20.04
CA LEU A 258 -13.13 7.25 20.63
C LEU A 258 -13.55 7.24 22.12
N SER A 259 -13.61 8.40 22.77
CA SER A 259 -13.80 8.52 24.22
C SER A 259 -15.14 7.95 24.76
N HIS A 260 -16.07 7.60 23.87
CA HIS A 260 -17.33 6.93 24.20
C HIS A 260 -17.20 5.40 24.25
N LEU A 261 -16.09 4.85 23.77
CA LEU A 261 -15.83 3.39 23.81
C LEU A 261 -15.41 2.96 25.22
N ASP A 262 -15.72 1.70 25.56
CA ASP A 262 -15.21 1.12 26.80
C ASP A 262 -13.67 1.16 26.80
N PRO A 263 -13.03 1.70 27.84
CA PRO A 263 -11.58 1.73 27.95
C PRO A 263 -10.89 0.37 27.73
N LYS A 264 -11.54 -0.73 28.12
CA LYS A 264 -11.04 -2.09 27.85
C LYS A 264 -10.96 -2.42 26.36
N VAL A 265 -11.95 -1.97 25.57
CA VAL A 265 -11.93 -2.16 24.11
C VAL A 265 -10.75 -1.38 23.50
N ILE A 266 -10.48 -0.17 23.98
CA ILE A 266 -9.34 0.62 23.51
C ILE A 266 -8.02 -0.08 23.87
N GLU A 267 -7.89 -0.55 25.11
CA GLU A 267 -6.68 -1.23 25.60
C GLU A 267 -6.40 -2.54 24.86
N GLU A 268 -7.42 -3.39 24.64
CA GLU A 268 -7.27 -4.70 24.06
C GLU A 268 -7.19 -4.68 22.53
N ARG A 269 -7.95 -3.80 21.86
CA ARG A 269 -8.13 -3.82 20.41
C ARG A 269 -7.42 -2.71 19.65
N LEU A 270 -7.09 -1.61 20.33
CA LEU A 270 -6.51 -0.38 19.75
C LEU A 270 -5.28 0.14 20.52
N PRO A 271 -4.40 -0.73 21.09
CA PRO A 271 -3.28 -0.27 21.92
C PRO A 271 -2.28 0.57 21.13
N GLY A 272 -1.99 0.22 19.86
CA GLY A 272 -1.07 0.98 19.01
C GLY A 272 -1.65 2.32 18.57
N ILE A 273 -2.97 2.41 18.39
CA ILE A 273 -3.66 3.66 18.07
C ILE A 273 -3.58 4.62 19.27
N SER A 274 -3.83 4.12 20.49
CA SER A 274 -3.69 4.90 21.72
C SER A 274 -2.27 5.43 21.89
N GLU A 275 -1.27 4.57 21.71
CA GLU A 275 0.14 4.95 21.77
C GLU A 275 0.52 5.99 20.71
N SER A 276 0.14 5.77 19.46
CA SER A 276 0.44 6.68 18.36
C SER A 276 -0.22 8.05 18.55
N SER A 277 -1.46 8.09 19.02
CA SER A 277 -2.17 9.35 19.29
C SER A 277 -1.50 10.14 20.40
N ARG A 278 -1.03 9.47 21.45
CA ARG A 278 -0.27 10.11 22.53
C ARG A 278 1.07 10.65 22.04
N LEU A 279 1.81 9.85 21.26
CA LEU A 279 3.16 10.22 20.80
C LEU A 279 3.15 11.34 19.75
N PHE A 280 2.24 11.28 18.78
CA PHE A 280 2.25 12.17 17.63
C PHE A 280 1.23 13.31 17.68
N ALA A 281 0.16 13.18 18.46
CA ALA A 281 -0.85 14.22 18.62
C ALA A 281 -0.94 14.75 20.06
N ASN A 282 -0.23 14.15 21.01
CA ASN A 282 -0.33 14.42 22.44
C ASN A 282 -1.78 14.28 22.97
N VAL A 283 -2.52 13.27 22.48
CA VAL A 283 -3.94 13.03 22.76
C VAL A 283 -4.11 11.75 23.60
N ASP A 284 -4.86 11.84 24.69
CA ASP A 284 -5.42 10.69 25.41
C ASP A 284 -6.78 10.35 24.77
N VAL A 285 -6.82 9.31 23.95
CA VAL A 285 -8.00 8.92 23.17
C VAL A 285 -9.21 8.52 24.01
N THR A 286 -9.01 8.24 25.30
CA THR A 286 -10.11 7.97 26.24
C THR A 286 -10.81 9.25 26.71
N LYS A 287 -10.23 10.43 26.46
CA LYS A 287 -10.72 11.73 26.92
C LYS A 287 -10.94 12.73 25.79
N GLU A 288 -10.06 12.71 24.79
CA GLU A 288 -9.98 13.73 23.75
C GLU A 288 -10.03 13.11 22.35
N PRO A 289 -10.57 13.85 21.35
CA PRO A 289 -10.60 13.39 19.98
C PRO A 289 -9.22 13.48 19.32
N ILE A 290 -8.95 12.61 18.36
CA ILE A 290 -7.75 12.64 17.54
C ILE A 290 -7.97 13.64 16.40
N PRO A 291 -7.07 14.64 16.19
CA PRO A 291 -7.13 15.50 15.00
C PRO A 291 -6.69 14.71 13.78
N VAL A 292 -7.53 14.63 12.74
CA VAL A 292 -7.28 13.82 11.54
C VAL A 292 -7.58 14.57 10.25
N VAL A 293 -6.83 14.21 9.18
CA VAL A 293 -6.96 14.79 7.84
C VAL A 293 -6.74 13.71 6.78
N PRO A 294 -7.37 13.81 5.59
CA PRO A 294 -7.08 12.90 4.49
C PRO A 294 -5.60 12.94 4.10
N THR A 295 -4.96 11.78 4.10
CA THR A 295 -3.51 11.62 3.93
C THR A 295 -3.25 10.53 2.90
N VAL A 296 -2.25 10.72 2.02
CA VAL A 296 -1.87 9.71 1.01
C VAL A 296 -1.52 8.40 1.69
N HIS A 297 -2.08 7.30 1.20
CA HIS A 297 -2.02 6.02 1.91
C HIS A 297 -1.59 4.84 1.03
N TYR A 298 -2.12 4.72 -0.20
CA TYR A 298 -1.84 3.59 -1.06
C TYR A 298 -1.82 4.00 -2.54
N ASN A 299 -0.86 3.47 -3.28
CA ASN A 299 -0.75 3.66 -4.72
C ASN A 299 -1.32 2.42 -5.42
N MET A 300 -2.44 2.55 -6.14
CA MET A 300 -3.05 1.45 -6.89
C MET A 300 -2.30 1.16 -8.18
N GLY A 301 -1.75 2.20 -8.80
CA GLY A 301 -0.89 2.08 -9.97
C GLY A 301 0.53 1.68 -9.64
N GLY A 302 1.27 1.25 -10.67
CA GLY A 302 2.65 0.80 -10.55
C GLY A 302 3.13 0.01 -11.76
N ILE A 303 3.95 -0.99 -11.51
CA ILE A 303 4.54 -1.87 -12.51
C ILE A 303 3.46 -2.84 -13.02
N PRO A 304 3.04 -2.80 -14.28
CA PRO A 304 1.99 -3.69 -14.79
C PRO A 304 2.44 -5.15 -14.77
N THR A 305 1.63 -6.03 -14.20
CA THR A 305 1.88 -7.46 -14.14
C THR A 305 0.63 -8.27 -14.48
N ASN A 306 0.82 -9.51 -14.92
CA ASN A 306 -0.24 -10.51 -14.94
C ASN A 306 -0.39 -11.15 -13.53
N TYR A 307 -1.40 -12.03 -13.36
CA TYR A 307 -1.62 -12.73 -12.07
C TYR A 307 -0.47 -13.67 -11.67
N ARG A 308 0.43 -14.04 -12.61
CA ARG A 308 1.67 -14.77 -12.34
C ARG A 308 2.81 -13.85 -11.89
N THR A 309 2.54 -12.56 -11.73
CA THR A 309 3.47 -11.49 -11.33
C THR A 309 4.57 -11.15 -12.35
N GLU A 310 4.46 -11.65 -13.57
CA GLU A 310 5.39 -11.35 -14.65
C GLU A 310 5.16 -9.91 -15.14
N VAL A 311 6.24 -9.12 -15.22
CA VAL A 311 6.16 -7.72 -15.66
C VAL A 311 5.78 -7.64 -17.11
N LEU A 312 4.69 -6.94 -17.43
CA LEU A 312 4.19 -6.75 -18.78
C LEU A 312 5.04 -5.73 -19.56
N ASN A 313 5.32 -6.06 -20.79
CA ASN A 313 5.95 -5.18 -21.77
C ASN A 313 5.21 -5.27 -23.11
N PRO A 314 3.97 -4.74 -23.19
CA PRO A 314 3.09 -4.92 -24.34
C PRO A 314 3.68 -4.33 -25.61
N THR A 315 3.51 -5.04 -26.73
CA THR A 315 3.84 -4.56 -28.06
C THR A 315 2.57 -4.42 -28.92
N LYS A 316 2.71 -3.87 -30.12
CA LYS A 316 1.58 -3.79 -31.06
C LYS A 316 1.05 -5.17 -31.43
N GLU A 317 1.95 -6.14 -31.56
CA GLU A 317 1.68 -7.50 -31.97
C GLU A 317 1.21 -8.39 -30.83
N ASN A 318 1.73 -8.15 -29.61
CA ASN A 318 1.42 -8.96 -28.44
C ASN A 318 1.18 -8.08 -27.21
N LYS A 319 -0.08 -7.92 -26.82
CA LYS A 319 -0.49 -7.17 -25.63
C LYS A 319 -0.07 -7.82 -24.32
N ASN A 320 0.13 -9.13 -24.31
CA ASN A 320 0.52 -9.92 -23.15
C ASN A 320 2.02 -10.25 -23.12
N ASN A 321 2.83 -9.52 -23.93
CA ASN A 321 4.27 -9.70 -23.91
C ASN A 321 4.82 -9.35 -22.53
N ILE A 322 5.84 -10.11 -22.09
CA ILE A 322 6.47 -9.94 -20.77
C ILE A 322 7.94 -9.55 -20.90
N CYS A 323 8.47 -8.93 -19.86
CA CYS A 323 9.90 -8.74 -19.69
C CYS A 323 10.50 -9.97 -19.00
N GLU A 324 11.21 -10.81 -19.73
CA GLU A 324 11.82 -12.01 -19.16
C GLU A 324 12.82 -11.70 -18.05
N GLY A 325 12.82 -12.53 -17.00
CA GLY A 325 13.68 -12.36 -15.83
C GLY A 325 13.23 -11.31 -14.83
N LEU A 326 12.04 -10.71 -15.01
CA LEU A 326 11.52 -9.66 -14.15
C LEU A 326 10.11 -9.95 -13.67
N LEU A 327 9.93 -9.92 -12.33
CA LEU A 327 8.63 -10.01 -11.66
C LEU A 327 8.42 -8.76 -10.79
N ALA A 328 7.17 -8.43 -10.48
CA ALA A 328 6.85 -7.41 -9.47
C ALA A 328 5.64 -7.83 -8.63
N VAL A 329 5.64 -7.45 -7.34
CA VAL A 329 4.62 -7.83 -6.36
C VAL A 329 4.30 -6.70 -5.39
N GLY A 330 3.14 -6.77 -4.78
CA GLY A 330 2.67 -5.83 -3.76
C GLY A 330 2.46 -4.43 -4.31
N GLU A 331 2.55 -3.41 -3.48
CA GLU A 331 2.26 -2.01 -3.85
C GLU A 331 3.21 -1.41 -4.91
N ALA A 332 4.34 -2.06 -5.20
CA ALA A 332 5.19 -1.67 -6.33
C ALA A 332 4.58 -2.07 -7.67
N ALA A 333 3.78 -3.14 -7.69
CA ALA A 333 3.15 -3.70 -8.86
C ALA A 333 1.73 -3.16 -9.08
N CYS A 334 1.27 -3.22 -10.33
CA CYS A 334 -0.13 -3.05 -10.71
C CYS A 334 -0.61 -4.33 -11.39
N VAL A 335 -1.05 -5.31 -10.59
CA VAL A 335 -1.75 -6.50 -11.09
C VAL A 335 -3.23 -6.19 -11.37
N SER A 336 -3.61 -4.92 -11.20
CA SER A 336 -4.93 -4.35 -11.47
C SER A 336 -6.08 -4.94 -10.64
N VAL A 337 -5.80 -5.39 -9.40
CA VAL A 337 -6.85 -5.85 -8.47
C VAL A 337 -7.53 -4.70 -7.73
N HIS A 338 -6.95 -3.52 -7.74
CA HIS A 338 -7.43 -2.38 -6.96
C HIS A 338 -8.13 -1.32 -7.80
N GLY A 339 -7.97 -1.33 -9.13
CA GLY A 339 -8.54 -0.33 -10.04
C GLY A 339 -8.29 1.09 -9.53
N ALA A 340 -9.34 1.91 -9.50
CA ALA A 340 -9.23 3.30 -9.04
C ALA A 340 -9.22 3.47 -7.51
N ASN A 341 -9.66 2.44 -6.73
CA ASN A 341 -9.78 2.55 -5.28
C ASN A 341 -9.71 1.18 -4.60
N ARG A 342 -8.75 1.00 -3.71
CA ARG A 342 -8.51 -0.25 -3.01
C ARG A 342 -9.51 -0.49 -1.89
N LEU A 343 -10.17 -1.64 -1.88
CA LEU A 343 -10.98 -2.10 -0.75
C LEU A 343 -10.10 -2.29 0.50
N GLY A 344 -10.60 -1.91 1.65
CA GLY A 344 -9.92 -2.12 2.94
C GLY A 344 -9.47 -3.59 3.11
N THR A 345 -8.29 -3.81 3.69
CA THR A 345 -7.60 -5.09 3.88
C THR A 345 -6.97 -5.76 2.65
N ASN A 346 -7.41 -5.42 1.43
CA ASN A 346 -6.87 -6.05 0.23
C ASN A 346 -5.37 -5.81 0.04
N SER A 347 -4.78 -4.74 0.59
CA SER A 347 -3.33 -4.52 0.44
C SER A 347 -2.48 -5.61 1.09
N LEU A 348 -2.82 -6.06 2.30
CA LEU A 348 -2.06 -7.11 2.96
C LEU A 348 -2.28 -8.47 2.29
N ILE A 349 -3.52 -8.78 1.88
CA ILE A 349 -3.78 -10.04 1.20
C ILE A 349 -3.18 -10.12 -0.20
N ASP A 350 -3.08 -8.98 -0.89
CA ASP A 350 -2.35 -8.83 -2.16
C ASP A 350 -0.88 -9.27 -2.00
N LEU A 351 -0.17 -8.72 -1.01
CA LEU A 351 1.24 -9.08 -0.74
C LEU A 351 1.42 -10.60 -0.57
N LEU A 352 0.49 -11.25 0.11
CA LEU A 352 0.56 -12.68 0.42
C LEU A 352 0.24 -13.55 -0.79
N VAL A 353 -0.86 -13.26 -1.46
CA VAL A 353 -1.33 -14.05 -2.61
C VAL A 353 -0.38 -13.91 -3.78
N PHE A 354 -0.01 -12.70 -4.16
CA PHE A 354 0.90 -12.51 -5.29
C PHE A 354 2.36 -12.76 -4.93
N GLY A 355 2.79 -12.59 -3.68
CA GLY A 355 4.08 -13.09 -3.22
C GLY A 355 4.22 -14.60 -3.38
N LYS A 356 3.15 -15.35 -3.09
CA LYS A 356 3.09 -16.79 -3.33
C LYS A 356 3.05 -17.13 -4.83
N ALA A 357 2.27 -16.38 -5.63
CA ALA A 357 2.24 -16.53 -7.09
C ALA A 357 3.63 -16.33 -7.71
N ALA A 358 4.38 -15.32 -7.25
CA ALA A 358 5.76 -15.10 -7.67
C ALA A 358 6.65 -16.31 -7.36
N SER A 359 6.52 -16.89 -6.16
CA SER A 359 7.31 -18.08 -5.79
C SER A 359 7.00 -19.29 -6.68
N ILE A 360 5.74 -19.47 -7.08
CA ILE A 360 5.32 -20.52 -8.01
C ILE A 360 5.91 -20.25 -9.41
N THR A 361 5.82 -19.03 -9.90
CA THR A 361 6.40 -18.60 -11.18
C THR A 361 7.92 -18.83 -11.20
N VAL A 362 8.62 -18.48 -10.12
CA VAL A 362 10.07 -18.73 -9.99
C VAL A 362 10.37 -20.23 -10.05
N LYS A 363 9.62 -21.06 -9.32
CA LYS A 363 9.76 -22.51 -9.31
C LYS A 363 9.58 -23.13 -10.70
N ASP A 364 8.62 -22.62 -11.47
CA ASP A 364 8.34 -23.10 -12.84
C ASP A 364 9.43 -22.70 -13.83
N LYS A 365 10.07 -21.54 -13.64
CA LYS A 365 11.05 -20.97 -14.59
C LYS A 365 12.51 -21.30 -14.29
N ILE A 366 12.86 -21.62 -13.04
CA ILE A 366 14.25 -21.84 -12.61
C ILE A 366 14.51 -23.31 -12.31
N THR A 367 15.60 -23.82 -12.86
CA THR A 367 16.16 -25.12 -12.51
C THR A 367 17.31 -24.94 -11.51
N PRO A 368 17.36 -25.69 -10.39
CA PRO A 368 18.46 -25.64 -9.45
C PRO A 368 19.83 -25.85 -10.15
N ASN A 369 20.84 -25.09 -9.73
CA ASN A 369 22.20 -25.13 -10.31
C ASN A 369 22.28 -24.70 -11.79
N GLN A 370 21.30 -23.96 -12.31
CA GLN A 370 21.33 -23.37 -13.62
C GLN A 370 22.61 -22.54 -13.85
N LYS A 371 23.18 -22.59 -15.07
CA LYS A 371 24.40 -21.90 -15.45
C LYS A 371 24.34 -20.40 -15.15
N LYS A 372 25.41 -19.83 -14.57
CA LYS A 372 25.50 -18.39 -14.30
C LYS A 372 25.30 -17.54 -15.56
N LEU A 373 24.55 -16.44 -15.42
CA LEU A 373 24.27 -15.52 -16.52
C LEU A 373 25.51 -14.75 -16.96
N ASN A 374 25.65 -14.58 -18.26
CA ASN A 374 26.62 -13.65 -18.84
C ASN A 374 26.01 -12.26 -18.96
N THR A 375 26.57 -11.29 -18.23
CA THR A 375 26.15 -9.88 -18.24
C THR A 375 27.11 -8.97 -19.01
N SER A 376 28.01 -9.52 -19.82
CA SER A 376 28.82 -8.71 -20.74
C SER A 376 27.92 -7.99 -21.74
N SER A 377 28.29 -6.77 -22.13
CA SER A 377 27.48 -5.91 -23.02
C SER A 377 26.09 -5.55 -22.47
N SER A 378 25.98 -5.44 -21.14
CA SER A 378 24.80 -4.88 -20.49
C SER A 378 24.96 -3.37 -20.26
N ASN A 379 23.90 -2.71 -19.81
CA ASN A 379 23.85 -1.29 -19.48
C ASN A 379 24.59 -0.90 -18.16
N THR A 380 25.49 -1.75 -17.64
CA THR A 380 26.11 -1.53 -16.32
C THR A 380 26.91 -0.24 -16.23
N ASP A 381 27.68 0.07 -17.27
CA ASP A 381 28.55 1.27 -17.27
C ASP A 381 27.70 2.55 -17.32
N GLU A 382 26.62 2.55 -18.10
CA GLU A 382 25.65 3.66 -18.14
C GLU A 382 25.00 3.93 -16.78
N ILE A 383 24.70 2.88 -16.00
CA ILE A 383 24.15 3.01 -14.66
C ILE A 383 25.15 3.68 -13.72
N ILE A 384 26.41 3.26 -13.77
CA ILE A 384 27.48 3.80 -12.93
C ILE A 384 27.75 5.26 -13.32
N ASP A 385 27.89 5.56 -14.60
CA ASP A 385 28.11 6.92 -15.10
C ASP A 385 26.97 7.88 -14.70
N ARG A 386 25.73 7.44 -14.80
CA ARG A 386 24.57 8.22 -14.33
C ARG A 386 24.64 8.49 -12.83
N PHE A 387 24.96 7.49 -12.03
CA PHE A 387 25.09 7.63 -10.58
C PHE A 387 26.21 8.60 -10.21
N ASP A 388 27.39 8.48 -10.84
CA ASP A 388 28.52 9.36 -10.60
C ASP A 388 28.25 10.81 -11.04
N ASN A 389 27.56 11.00 -12.17
CA ASN A 389 27.14 12.32 -12.62
C ASN A 389 26.22 13.00 -11.61
N ILE A 390 25.23 12.28 -11.05
CA ILE A 390 24.33 12.83 -10.02
C ILE A 390 25.12 13.16 -8.75
N ARG A 391 25.95 12.24 -8.28
CA ARG A 391 26.72 12.38 -7.04
C ARG A 391 27.68 13.55 -7.07
N ASN A 392 28.29 13.83 -8.23
CA ASN A 392 29.27 14.88 -8.42
C ASN A 392 28.69 16.17 -9.01
N SER A 393 27.35 16.22 -9.24
CA SER A 393 26.68 17.42 -9.76
C SER A 393 26.79 18.57 -8.75
N LYS A 394 26.90 19.79 -9.28
CA LYS A 394 26.80 21.03 -8.51
C LYS A 394 25.50 21.73 -8.93
N GLY A 395 24.71 22.13 -7.97
CA GLY A 395 23.45 22.84 -8.20
C GLY A 395 23.23 23.93 -7.17
N ASP A 396 22.35 24.89 -7.50
CA ASP A 396 22.04 26.05 -6.64
C ASP A 396 20.94 25.75 -5.63
N ILE A 397 20.18 24.64 -5.82
CA ILE A 397 19.07 24.23 -4.95
C ILE A 397 19.45 22.93 -4.26
N SER A 398 19.28 22.88 -2.93
CA SER A 398 19.51 21.65 -2.17
C SER A 398 18.50 20.55 -2.52
N THR A 399 18.94 19.29 -2.47
CA THR A 399 18.06 18.13 -2.71
C THR A 399 16.85 18.10 -1.76
N GLY A 400 17.05 18.53 -0.49
CA GLY A 400 15.97 18.63 0.49
C GLY A 400 14.92 19.65 0.09
N GLU A 401 15.34 20.83 -0.34
CA GLU A 401 14.44 21.90 -0.80
C GLU A 401 13.67 21.50 -2.06
N LEU A 402 14.35 20.90 -3.04
CA LEU A 402 13.71 20.42 -4.26
C LEU A 402 12.64 19.36 -3.96
N ARG A 403 12.97 18.42 -3.08
CA ARG A 403 12.04 17.39 -2.63
C ARG A 403 10.83 17.98 -1.92
N GLN A 404 11.04 18.93 -1.00
CA GLN A 404 9.96 19.57 -0.27
C GLN A 404 9.03 20.34 -1.22
N ARG A 405 9.55 21.10 -2.16
CA ARG A 405 8.75 21.83 -3.18
C ARG A 405 7.89 20.86 -3.99
N MET A 406 8.46 19.74 -4.46
CA MET A 406 7.71 18.69 -5.17
C MET A 406 6.58 18.15 -4.29
N GLN A 407 6.87 17.79 -3.04
CA GLN A 407 5.88 17.23 -2.10
C GLN A 407 4.73 18.20 -1.82
N GLU A 408 5.02 19.47 -1.65
CA GLU A 408 3.99 20.51 -1.43
C GLU A 408 3.12 20.74 -2.67
N ILE A 409 3.70 20.72 -3.86
CA ILE A 409 2.96 20.83 -5.13
C ILE A 409 2.04 19.61 -5.28
N MET A 410 2.54 18.41 -5.11
CA MET A 410 1.74 17.19 -5.18
C MET A 410 0.57 17.22 -4.18
N GLN A 411 0.84 17.62 -2.92
CA GLN A 411 -0.18 17.73 -1.89
C GLN A 411 -1.27 18.76 -2.21
N LYS A 412 -0.90 19.91 -2.79
CA LYS A 412 -1.85 21.00 -3.09
C LYS A 412 -2.59 20.81 -4.41
N LYS A 413 -1.93 20.24 -5.43
CA LYS A 413 -2.44 20.22 -6.81
C LYS A 413 -2.93 18.84 -7.27
N CYS A 414 -2.44 17.75 -6.65
CA CYS A 414 -2.80 16.37 -6.97
C CYS A 414 -3.46 15.62 -5.80
N SER A 415 -4.19 16.32 -4.94
CA SER A 415 -4.81 15.78 -3.71
C SER A 415 -6.12 15.03 -4.00
N VAL A 416 -7.04 14.99 -3.01
CA VAL A 416 -8.32 14.29 -3.06
C VAL A 416 -9.19 14.76 -4.24
N PHE A 417 -9.25 16.07 -4.48
CA PHE A 417 -9.91 16.67 -5.64
C PHE A 417 -8.90 17.14 -6.67
N ARG A 418 -9.05 16.66 -7.90
CA ARG A 418 -8.17 16.98 -9.04
C ARG A 418 -9.01 17.42 -10.22
N ASN A 419 -8.62 18.52 -10.83
CA ASN A 419 -9.22 19.03 -12.06
C ASN A 419 -8.13 19.63 -12.96
N HIS A 420 -8.48 19.89 -14.22
CA HIS A 420 -7.54 20.39 -15.20
C HIS A 420 -6.77 21.64 -14.72
N LYS A 421 -7.47 22.59 -14.08
CA LYS A 421 -6.84 23.84 -13.60
C LYS A 421 -5.78 23.55 -12.54
N LEU A 422 -6.11 22.77 -11.49
CA LEU A 422 -5.19 22.44 -10.41
C LEU A 422 -3.96 21.68 -10.92
N ILE A 423 -4.17 20.68 -11.79
CA ILE A 423 -3.07 19.89 -12.34
C ILE A 423 -2.16 20.76 -13.21
N SER A 424 -2.73 21.60 -14.09
CA SER A 424 -1.95 22.51 -14.96
C SER A 424 -1.15 23.55 -14.18
N GLU A 425 -1.65 24.00 -13.02
CA GLU A 425 -0.91 24.89 -12.12
C GLU A 425 0.22 24.17 -11.35
N GLY A 426 0.18 22.83 -11.29
CA GLY A 426 1.19 22.00 -10.60
C GLY A 426 2.35 21.58 -11.51
N ILE A 427 2.19 21.69 -12.82
CA ILE A 427 3.23 21.39 -13.83
C ILE A 427 4.13 22.61 -14.00
#